data_4971638255e407c46939cd0abc26cf2b
#
_entry.id   4971638255e407c46939cd0abc26cf2b
#
_cell.length_a   1.000
_cell.length_b   1.000
_cell.length_c   1.000
_cell.angle_alpha   90.00
_cell.angle_beta   90.00
_cell.angle_gamma   90.00
#
_symmetry.space_group_name_H-M   'P 1'
#
loop_
_entity.id
_entity.type
_entity.pdbx_description
1 polymer ?
#
loop_
_entity_poly.entity_id
_entity_poly.type
_entity_poly.pdbx_seq_one_letter_code
_entity_poly.pdbx_strand_id
1 'polypeptide(L)'
;MLRRDFLRNLVITTGGLVVAPTLLSACGGTSKTSNGGLVIGTPSAPVTLPLSGEAIADGLPEEGGTIEILNWADYTNPEVIADFEKLFGVTVKQSIYDNEDAAIAKLRNGTLQPDLIIGMTDTALARLVAADLLQPLNKTYIDNFGNLLTGLQDPYYDGGSQYTVAQFIYGNGIGYRADKIDSADLIAQGYDSMWNPAYKGRLAVPDSYRDAISLALFQAGITDVNTTDAATITAAQENLIRLRNATQPKVDILSYQEIPAGNRDIAYMWSGDILIAPWNLPEGTSTDVLGFWYPEQTITANDFLCIPKESKAPVLAHRFINYLLDNDVALKNQSYVGYQPALTAVTAEALISSGAIPESLVDAVVDAERYASGQRLVSLSPETDALWNDVWATFTAG
;
A
#
# COMPACT_ATOMS: atom_id res chain seq x y z
N MET A 1 -18.25 -18.04 5.90
CA MET A 1 -18.09 -18.62 4.55
C MET A 1 -16.65 -18.41 4.15
N LEU A 2 -15.91 -19.48 3.92
CA LEU A 2 -14.46 -19.46 3.80
C LEU A 2 -14.04 -18.85 2.44
N ARG A 3 -12.99 -17.99 2.45
CA ARG A 3 -12.29 -17.39 1.29
C ARG A 3 -12.01 -18.36 0.11
N ARG A 4 -12.26 -19.64 0.27
CA ARG A 4 -11.86 -20.71 -0.65
C ARG A 4 -12.60 -20.75 -2.00
N ASP A 5 -13.76 -20.11 -2.13
CA ASP A 5 -14.64 -20.35 -3.30
C ASP A 5 -14.62 -19.26 -4.36
N PHE A 6 -14.01 -18.09 -4.08
CA PHE A 6 -14.06 -16.95 -5.01
C PHE A 6 -12.95 -16.91 -6.08
N LEU A 7 -11.78 -17.48 -5.81
CA LEU A 7 -10.61 -17.39 -6.69
C LEU A 7 -10.53 -18.45 -7.82
N ARG A 8 -11.58 -19.25 -8.04
CA ARG A 8 -11.51 -20.38 -8.95
C ARG A 8 -11.91 -20.08 -10.42
N ASN A 9 -12.37 -18.88 -10.74
CA ASN A 9 -12.94 -18.58 -12.06
C ASN A 9 -12.49 -17.24 -12.68
N LEU A 10 -11.20 -16.93 -12.73
CA LEU A 10 -10.72 -15.86 -13.61
C LEU A 10 -9.90 -16.42 -14.76
N VAL A 11 -10.54 -16.51 -15.93
CA VAL A 11 -9.90 -16.74 -17.22
C VAL A 11 -9.52 -15.39 -17.81
N ILE A 12 -8.23 -15.17 -18.02
CA ILE A 12 -7.67 -13.95 -18.62
C ILE A 12 -7.84 -14.00 -20.14
N THR A 13 -8.53 -13.03 -20.72
CA THR A 13 -8.49 -12.73 -22.15
C THR A 13 -7.70 -11.46 -22.39
N THR A 14 -6.52 -11.62 -22.99
CA THR A 14 -5.64 -10.53 -23.44
C THR A 14 -6.19 -9.89 -24.73
N GLY A 15 -6.40 -8.56 -24.71
CA GLY A 15 -6.68 -7.77 -25.90
C GLY A 15 -5.99 -6.40 -25.78
N GLY A 16 -4.90 -6.23 -26.50
CA GLY A 16 -4.15 -4.99 -26.54
C GLY A 16 -4.83 -3.91 -27.38
N LEU A 17 -4.81 -2.68 -26.88
CA LEU A 17 -5.14 -1.47 -27.63
C LEU A 17 -4.07 -0.40 -27.36
N VAL A 18 -3.37 -0.05 -28.42
CA VAL A 18 -2.39 1.07 -28.46
C VAL A 18 -3.17 2.37 -28.61
N VAL A 19 -2.99 3.33 -27.70
CA VAL A 19 -3.50 4.70 -27.83
C VAL A 19 -2.33 5.68 -27.69
N ALA A 20 -2.17 6.52 -28.72
CA ALA A 20 -1.16 7.56 -28.80
C ALA A 20 -1.49 8.76 -27.89
N PRO A 21 -0.50 9.49 -27.34
CA PRO A 21 -0.73 10.63 -26.46
C PRO A 21 -0.95 11.93 -27.26
N THR A 22 -2.03 12.64 -26.95
CA THR A 22 -2.24 14.04 -27.37
C THR A 22 -1.85 14.98 -26.23
N LEU A 23 -0.91 15.87 -26.54
CA LEU A 23 -0.43 16.94 -25.66
C LEU A 23 -1.49 18.06 -25.54
N LEU A 24 -1.82 18.45 -24.33
CA LEU A 24 -2.51 19.70 -24.02
C LEU A 24 -1.62 20.56 -23.13
N SER A 25 -1.12 21.65 -23.69
CA SER A 25 -0.41 22.72 -22.98
C SER A 25 -1.40 23.66 -22.30
N ALA A 26 -1.25 23.93 -21.01
CA ALA A 26 -1.83 25.07 -20.34
C ALA A 26 -0.77 25.75 -19.48
N CYS A 27 -0.59 27.04 -19.69
CA CYS A 27 0.42 27.91 -19.07
C CYS A 27 0.04 28.40 -17.69
N GLY A 28 1.04 28.53 -16.83
CA GLY A 28 1.07 29.56 -15.79
C GLY A 28 1.61 29.11 -14.44
N GLY A 29 2.83 29.53 -14.07
CA GLY A 29 3.35 29.49 -12.70
C GLY A 29 4.62 28.65 -12.53
N THR A 30 5.73 29.34 -12.32
CA THR A 30 7.09 28.83 -12.27
C THR A 30 7.38 27.97 -11.03
N SER A 31 7.33 26.68 -11.18
CA SER A 31 8.28 25.75 -10.54
C SER A 31 8.59 24.67 -11.57
N LYS A 32 9.87 24.50 -11.88
CA LYS A 32 10.33 23.50 -12.84
C LYS A 32 10.15 22.12 -12.22
N THR A 33 9.00 21.51 -12.45
CA THR A 33 8.74 20.11 -12.14
C THR A 33 9.14 19.27 -13.36
N SER A 34 10.16 18.46 -13.19
CA SER A 34 10.65 17.51 -14.23
C SER A 34 9.71 16.32 -14.47
N ASN A 35 8.54 16.28 -13.85
CA ASN A 35 7.64 15.13 -13.78
C ASN A 35 6.30 15.35 -14.53
N GLY A 36 6.33 15.85 -15.76
CA GLY A 36 5.11 15.98 -16.57
C GLY A 36 4.02 16.88 -15.99
N GLY A 37 4.38 17.84 -15.10
CA GLY A 37 3.43 18.76 -14.45
C GLY A 37 2.84 18.26 -13.14
N LEU A 38 3.19 17.06 -12.68
CA LEU A 38 2.74 16.54 -11.38
C LEU A 38 3.47 17.24 -10.22
N VAL A 39 2.74 17.60 -9.18
CA VAL A 39 3.29 18.10 -7.91
C VAL A 39 3.53 16.90 -7.01
N ILE A 40 4.79 16.58 -6.78
CA ILE A 40 5.20 15.40 -6.02
C ILE A 40 6.05 15.85 -4.84
N GLY A 41 5.59 15.52 -3.62
CA GLY A 41 6.35 15.71 -2.40
C GLY A 41 7.36 14.60 -2.16
N THR A 42 8.40 14.94 -1.41
CA THR A 42 9.30 13.95 -0.80
C THR A 42 9.50 14.31 0.67
N PRO A 43 9.98 13.38 1.52
CA PRO A 43 10.26 13.71 2.92
C PRO A 43 11.21 14.91 3.10
N SER A 44 12.16 15.10 2.18
CA SER A 44 13.12 16.22 2.19
C SER A 44 12.58 17.48 1.51
N ALA A 45 11.50 17.39 0.74
CA ALA A 45 10.85 18.50 0.05
C ALA A 45 9.33 18.33 0.08
N PRO A 46 8.69 18.53 1.23
CA PRO A 46 7.24 18.42 1.37
C PRO A 46 6.52 19.40 0.45
N VAL A 47 5.30 19.04 0.02
CA VAL A 47 4.47 19.88 -0.84
C VAL A 47 3.11 20.13 -0.23
N THR A 48 2.57 21.31 -0.52
CA THR A 48 1.15 21.62 -0.36
C THR A 48 0.52 21.55 -1.74
N LEU A 49 -0.44 20.66 -1.90
CA LEU A 49 -1.09 20.43 -3.20
C LEU A 49 -2.02 21.61 -3.55
N PRO A 50 -2.18 21.94 -4.83
CA PRO A 50 -3.13 22.98 -5.24
C PRO A 50 -4.57 22.54 -4.92
N LEU A 51 -5.35 23.44 -4.33
CA LEU A 51 -6.78 23.19 -4.11
C LEU A 51 -7.55 23.29 -5.42
N SER A 52 -8.36 22.28 -5.70
CA SER A 52 -9.23 22.20 -6.89
C SER A 52 -10.68 22.64 -6.59
N GLY A 53 -10.88 23.40 -5.54
CA GLY A 53 -12.19 23.89 -5.09
C GLY A 53 -12.20 24.18 -3.59
N GLU A 54 -13.37 24.43 -3.06
CA GLU A 54 -13.60 24.58 -1.63
C GLU A 54 -14.02 23.24 -1.02
N ALA A 55 -13.65 23.00 0.24
CA ALA A 55 -14.21 21.90 1.02
C ALA A 55 -15.72 22.11 1.22
N ILE A 56 -16.45 21.04 1.51
CA ILE A 56 -17.87 21.16 1.89
C ILE A 56 -18.03 22.06 3.12
N ALA A 57 -19.17 22.76 3.20
CA ALA A 57 -19.45 23.66 4.34
C ALA A 57 -19.59 22.88 5.65
N ASP A 58 -19.35 23.56 6.77
CA ASP A 58 -19.57 23.01 8.11
C ASP A 58 -21.06 22.80 8.38
N GLY A 59 -21.38 21.81 9.22
CA GLY A 59 -22.73 21.61 9.78
C GLY A 59 -23.77 21.11 8.77
N LEU A 60 -23.36 20.60 7.61
CA LEU A 60 -24.28 19.90 6.70
C LEU A 60 -24.75 18.58 7.35
N PRO A 61 -26.04 18.20 7.12
CA PRO A 61 -26.53 16.89 7.57
C PRO A 61 -25.88 15.75 6.79
N GLU A 62 -25.77 14.59 7.46
CA GLU A 62 -25.37 13.36 6.78
C GLU A 62 -26.39 12.98 5.71
N GLU A 63 -25.89 12.52 4.56
CA GLU A 63 -26.72 11.97 3.51
C GLU A 63 -27.24 10.59 3.92
N GLY A 64 -28.48 10.27 3.57
CA GLY A 64 -29.04 8.94 3.78
C GLY A 64 -28.90 8.03 2.56
N GLY A 65 -29.30 6.79 2.72
CA GLY A 65 -29.41 5.83 1.64
C GLY A 65 -28.13 4.99 1.43
N THR A 66 -27.40 5.21 0.34
CA THR A 66 -26.24 4.38 -0.01
C THR A 66 -24.98 5.22 -0.13
N ILE A 67 -23.88 4.75 0.43
CA ILE A 67 -22.54 5.23 0.15
C ILE A 67 -21.81 4.21 -0.75
N GLU A 68 -21.22 4.66 -1.83
CA GLU A 68 -20.47 3.85 -2.78
C GLU A 68 -18.96 3.99 -2.46
N ILE A 69 -18.29 2.88 -2.13
CA ILE A 69 -16.87 2.87 -1.77
C ILE A 69 -16.08 2.14 -2.86
N LEU A 70 -14.97 2.73 -3.31
CA LEU A 70 -13.98 2.09 -4.16
C LEU A 70 -12.83 1.58 -3.28
N ASN A 71 -12.57 0.28 -3.27
CA ASN A 71 -11.67 -0.37 -2.31
C ASN A 71 -10.88 -1.53 -2.96
N TRP A 72 -9.81 -1.97 -2.30
CA TRP A 72 -9.18 -3.26 -2.57
C TRP A 72 -10.07 -4.41 -2.08
N ALA A 73 -9.89 -5.59 -2.65
CA ALA A 73 -10.55 -6.80 -2.17
C ALA A 73 -10.13 -7.10 -0.71
N ASP A 74 -11.10 -7.45 0.15
CA ASP A 74 -10.87 -7.82 1.56
C ASP A 74 -10.12 -6.76 2.40
N TYR A 75 -10.19 -5.49 2.02
CA TYR A 75 -9.43 -4.41 2.65
C TYR A 75 -10.24 -3.60 3.68
N THR A 76 -11.42 -4.05 4.01
CA THR A 76 -12.24 -3.57 5.14
C THR A 76 -13.01 -4.75 5.72
N ASN A 77 -12.97 -4.90 7.04
CA ASN A 77 -13.69 -5.95 7.76
C ASN A 77 -15.20 -5.83 7.51
N PRO A 78 -15.88 -6.89 7.03
CA PRO A 78 -17.32 -6.86 6.81
C PRO A 78 -18.15 -6.49 8.05
N GLU A 79 -17.67 -6.83 9.25
CA GLU A 79 -18.33 -6.45 10.49
C GLU A 79 -18.20 -4.95 10.79
N VAL A 80 -17.05 -4.32 10.44
CA VAL A 80 -16.86 -2.88 10.55
C VAL A 80 -17.84 -2.15 9.62
N ILE A 81 -18.04 -2.69 8.42
CA ILE A 81 -19.04 -2.16 7.47
C ILE A 81 -20.45 -2.28 8.04
N ALA A 82 -20.83 -3.47 8.53
CA ALA A 82 -22.16 -3.71 9.08
C ALA A 82 -22.45 -2.83 10.31
N ASP A 83 -21.46 -2.58 11.16
CA ASP A 83 -21.59 -1.68 12.31
C ASP A 83 -21.77 -0.22 11.87
N PHE A 84 -21.06 0.23 10.83
CA PHE A 84 -21.25 1.54 10.23
C PHE A 84 -22.66 1.70 9.62
N GLU A 85 -23.11 0.72 8.84
CA GLU A 85 -24.46 0.70 8.27
C GLU A 85 -25.53 0.85 9.35
N LYS A 86 -25.38 0.12 10.44
CA LYS A 86 -26.29 0.18 11.58
C LYS A 86 -26.24 1.53 12.31
N LEU A 87 -25.03 2.09 12.48
CA LEU A 87 -24.82 3.35 13.20
C LEU A 87 -25.47 4.53 12.48
N PHE A 88 -25.33 4.59 11.16
CA PHE A 88 -25.82 5.71 10.33
C PHE A 88 -27.13 5.42 9.60
N GLY A 89 -27.65 4.19 9.67
CA GLY A 89 -28.90 3.81 8.99
C GLY A 89 -28.78 3.82 7.46
N VAL A 90 -27.61 3.45 6.93
CA VAL A 90 -27.27 3.51 5.51
C VAL A 90 -26.86 2.14 4.98
N THR A 91 -26.66 2.03 3.66
CA THR A 91 -26.07 0.86 3.01
C THR A 91 -24.73 1.21 2.41
N VAL A 92 -23.73 0.37 2.65
CA VAL A 92 -22.39 0.50 2.07
C VAL A 92 -22.25 -0.46 0.89
N LYS A 93 -22.01 0.07 -0.31
CA LYS A 93 -21.66 -0.74 -1.48
C LYS A 93 -20.20 -0.57 -1.81
N GLN A 94 -19.53 -1.68 -2.11
CA GLN A 94 -18.13 -1.68 -2.48
C GLN A 94 -17.94 -2.07 -3.94
N SER A 95 -17.18 -1.23 -4.66
CA SER A 95 -16.56 -1.57 -5.94
C SER A 95 -15.10 -1.91 -5.68
N ILE A 96 -14.62 -3.00 -6.28
CA ILE A 96 -13.25 -3.47 -6.05
C ILE A 96 -12.36 -3.07 -7.22
N TYR A 97 -11.14 -2.63 -6.90
CA TYR A 97 -10.06 -2.47 -7.86
C TYR A 97 -8.85 -3.34 -7.45
N ASP A 98 -8.03 -3.67 -8.42
CA ASP A 98 -6.82 -4.49 -8.29
C ASP A 98 -5.57 -3.79 -8.86
N ASN A 99 -5.79 -2.59 -9.44
CA ASN A 99 -4.73 -1.78 -10.02
C ASN A 99 -5.12 -0.30 -9.95
N GLU A 100 -4.25 0.54 -9.36
CA GLU A 100 -4.49 1.97 -9.18
C GLU A 100 -4.62 2.72 -10.51
N ASP A 101 -3.79 2.41 -11.51
CA ASP A 101 -3.81 3.09 -12.81
C ASP A 101 -5.11 2.83 -13.56
N ALA A 102 -5.58 1.59 -13.54
CA ALA A 102 -6.87 1.20 -14.11
C ALA A 102 -8.04 1.88 -13.37
N ALA A 103 -7.96 1.98 -12.05
CA ALA A 103 -8.97 2.67 -11.23
C ALA A 103 -9.01 4.17 -11.56
N ILE A 104 -7.85 4.85 -11.60
CA ILE A 104 -7.74 6.29 -11.96
C ILE A 104 -8.29 6.53 -13.38
N ALA A 105 -7.99 5.66 -14.34
CA ALA A 105 -8.54 5.78 -15.70
C ALA A 105 -10.08 5.67 -15.72
N LYS A 106 -10.66 4.77 -14.94
CA LYS A 106 -12.13 4.60 -14.81
C LYS A 106 -12.79 5.78 -14.07
N LEU A 107 -12.12 6.35 -13.06
CA LEU A 107 -12.57 7.58 -12.39
C LEU A 107 -12.60 8.75 -13.38
N ARG A 108 -11.51 8.95 -14.14
CA ARG A 108 -11.40 10.03 -15.14
C ARG A 108 -12.45 9.98 -16.24
N ASN A 109 -12.84 8.81 -16.69
CA ASN A 109 -13.86 8.66 -17.74
C ASN A 109 -15.30 8.51 -17.20
N GLY A 110 -15.49 8.62 -15.87
CA GLY A 110 -16.80 8.53 -15.22
C GLY A 110 -17.41 7.14 -15.14
N THR A 111 -16.64 6.08 -15.47
CA THR A 111 -17.11 4.69 -15.35
C THR A 111 -17.24 4.26 -13.88
N LEU A 112 -16.40 4.81 -12.99
CA LEU A 112 -16.51 4.69 -11.54
C LEU A 112 -16.86 6.07 -10.96
N GLN A 113 -17.84 6.11 -10.06
CA GLN A 113 -18.28 7.30 -9.36
C GLN A 113 -18.50 6.98 -7.88
N PRO A 114 -17.44 6.64 -7.15
CA PRO A 114 -17.55 6.35 -5.72
C PRO A 114 -17.72 7.64 -4.90
N ASP A 115 -18.20 7.47 -3.67
CA ASP A 115 -18.25 8.54 -2.68
C ASP A 115 -16.99 8.61 -1.83
N LEU A 116 -16.29 7.47 -1.68
CA LEU A 116 -15.05 7.33 -0.93
C LEU A 116 -14.10 6.39 -1.68
N ILE A 117 -12.82 6.71 -1.70
CA ILE A 117 -11.74 5.84 -2.20
C ILE A 117 -10.89 5.42 -1.00
N ILE A 118 -10.61 4.12 -0.92
CA ILE A 118 -9.84 3.49 0.15
C ILE A 118 -8.61 2.79 -0.44
N GLY A 119 -7.43 2.99 0.17
CA GLY A 119 -6.24 2.19 -0.08
C GLY A 119 -5.42 2.63 -1.29
N MET A 120 -5.53 3.88 -1.73
CA MET A 120 -4.59 4.44 -2.71
C MET A 120 -3.29 4.88 -2.05
N THR A 121 -2.19 4.77 -2.79
CA THR A 121 -0.86 5.15 -2.33
C THR A 121 -0.51 6.61 -2.65
N ASP A 122 0.49 7.16 -1.98
CA ASP A 122 0.98 8.52 -2.24
C ASP A 122 1.49 8.70 -3.69
N THR A 123 1.92 7.63 -4.35
CA THR A 123 2.28 7.66 -5.77
C THR A 123 1.08 7.89 -6.69
N ALA A 124 -0.12 7.53 -6.27
CA ALA A 124 -1.37 7.78 -7.01
C ALA A 124 -1.89 9.22 -6.83
N LEU A 125 -1.63 9.84 -5.67
CA LEU A 125 -2.22 11.11 -5.27
C LEU A 125 -1.95 12.24 -6.26
N ALA A 126 -0.70 12.42 -6.67
CA ALA A 126 -0.34 13.48 -7.60
C ALA A 126 -1.14 13.40 -8.92
N ARG A 127 -1.45 12.19 -9.39
CA ARG A 127 -2.24 11.94 -10.61
C ARG A 127 -3.73 12.20 -10.39
N LEU A 128 -4.26 11.84 -9.21
CA LEU A 128 -5.64 12.13 -8.86
C LEU A 128 -5.90 13.64 -8.76
N VAL A 129 -4.98 14.38 -8.11
CA VAL A 129 -5.08 15.85 -7.98
C VAL A 129 -4.88 16.54 -9.34
N ALA A 130 -3.88 16.14 -10.13
CA ALA A 130 -3.66 16.70 -11.46
C ALA A 130 -4.83 16.46 -12.44
N ALA A 131 -5.59 15.39 -12.22
CA ALA A 131 -6.80 15.07 -12.99
C ALA A 131 -8.06 15.73 -12.44
N ASP A 132 -7.96 16.55 -11.38
CA ASP A 132 -9.09 17.24 -10.73
C ASP A 132 -10.18 16.27 -10.24
N LEU A 133 -9.77 15.13 -9.68
CA LEU A 133 -10.67 14.03 -9.27
C LEU A 133 -11.06 14.07 -7.80
N LEU A 134 -10.39 14.86 -6.97
CA LEU A 134 -10.60 14.91 -5.52
C LEU A 134 -11.19 16.23 -5.08
N GLN A 135 -11.97 16.18 -4.01
CA GLN A 135 -12.39 17.37 -3.27
C GLN A 135 -11.56 17.55 -2.01
N PRO A 136 -11.28 18.79 -1.57
CA PRO A 136 -10.63 19.05 -0.31
C PRO A 136 -11.46 18.53 0.86
N LEU A 137 -10.77 18.00 1.88
CA LEU A 137 -11.42 17.51 3.10
C LEU A 137 -11.84 18.64 4.02
N ASN A 138 -13.03 18.49 4.63
CA ASN A 138 -13.45 19.31 5.76
C ASN A 138 -13.23 18.51 7.06
N LYS A 139 -12.17 18.84 7.78
CA LYS A 139 -11.78 18.15 9.01
C LYS A 139 -12.73 18.34 10.18
N THR A 140 -13.70 19.27 10.10
CA THR A 140 -14.73 19.43 11.14
C THR A 140 -15.67 18.22 11.23
N TYR A 141 -15.67 17.35 10.22
CA TYR A 141 -16.39 16.07 10.23
C TYR A 141 -15.51 14.88 10.64
N ILE A 142 -14.22 15.09 10.93
CA ILE A 142 -13.24 14.04 11.24
C ILE A 142 -12.66 14.29 12.64
N ASP A 143 -13.49 14.09 13.67
CA ASP A 143 -13.15 14.35 15.07
C ASP A 143 -11.94 13.50 15.53
N ASN A 144 -11.81 12.28 14.99
CA ASN A 144 -10.73 11.33 15.27
C ASN A 144 -9.43 11.60 14.50
N PHE A 145 -9.34 12.70 13.72
CA PHE A 145 -8.14 13.04 12.93
C PHE A 145 -6.86 13.10 13.78
N GLY A 146 -6.99 13.56 15.03
CA GLY A 146 -5.88 13.62 15.99
C GLY A 146 -5.36 12.26 16.47
N ASN A 147 -6.05 11.15 16.18
CA ASN A 147 -5.59 9.79 16.49
C ASN A 147 -4.47 9.32 15.56
N LEU A 148 -4.31 9.94 14.38
CA LEU A 148 -3.24 9.62 13.44
C LEU A 148 -1.87 9.81 14.06
N LEU A 149 -0.90 9.02 13.61
CA LEU A 149 0.51 9.29 13.85
C LEU A 149 0.84 10.73 13.47
N THR A 150 1.58 11.44 14.32
CA THR A 150 1.86 12.89 14.16
C THR A 150 2.41 13.23 12.77
N GLY A 151 3.32 12.42 12.24
CA GLY A 151 3.89 12.62 10.89
C GLY A 151 2.89 12.40 9.74
N LEU A 152 1.71 11.82 10.01
CA LEU A 152 0.66 11.59 9.03
C LEU A 152 -0.53 12.55 9.18
N GLN A 153 -0.49 13.45 10.17
CA GLN A 153 -1.42 14.57 10.26
C GLN A 153 -1.06 15.73 9.32
N ASP A 154 0.21 15.78 8.91
CA ASP A 154 0.76 16.75 7.94
C ASP A 154 1.79 16.02 7.04
N PRO A 155 1.35 15.10 6.16
CA PRO A 155 2.25 14.26 5.40
C PRO A 155 2.96 15.05 4.29
N TYR A 156 4.21 14.67 3.99
CA TYR A 156 5.05 15.35 3.01
C TYR A 156 4.43 15.43 1.61
N TYR A 157 3.55 14.49 1.26
CA TYR A 157 2.90 14.38 -0.05
C TYR A 157 1.60 15.21 -0.15
N ASP A 158 1.03 15.63 0.98
CA ASP A 158 -0.22 16.39 1.08
C ASP A 158 -0.20 17.32 2.29
N GLY A 159 0.60 18.37 2.21
CA GLY A 159 0.78 19.34 3.29
C GLY A 159 -0.55 19.90 3.81
N GLY A 160 -0.78 19.73 5.11
CA GLY A 160 -2.04 20.04 5.77
C GLY A 160 -3.12 18.99 5.57
N SER A 161 -2.84 17.80 5.03
CA SER A 161 -3.85 16.74 4.73
C SER A 161 -5.09 17.33 4.08
N GLN A 162 -4.89 17.99 2.94
CA GLN A 162 -5.97 18.69 2.25
C GLN A 162 -6.93 17.73 1.55
N TYR A 163 -6.41 16.61 1.06
CA TYR A 163 -7.15 15.63 0.27
C TYR A 163 -7.17 14.23 0.88
N THR A 164 -6.22 13.93 1.77
CA THR A 164 -5.99 12.56 2.22
C THR A 164 -5.98 12.41 3.73
N VAL A 165 -6.38 11.22 4.17
CA VAL A 165 -6.20 10.73 5.53
C VAL A 165 -5.51 9.39 5.45
N ALA A 166 -4.36 9.22 6.09
CA ALA A 166 -3.68 7.93 6.13
C ALA A 166 -4.54 6.87 6.81
N GLN A 167 -4.56 5.67 6.24
CA GLN A 167 -5.33 4.55 6.77
C GLN A 167 -4.43 3.49 7.37
N PHE A 168 -3.54 2.92 6.56
CA PHE A 168 -2.60 1.88 6.97
C PHE A 168 -1.17 2.33 6.73
N ILE A 169 -0.26 1.81 7.56
CA ILE A 169 1.18 1.91 7.37
C ILE A 169 1.77 0.50 7.25
N TYR A 170 2.82 0.38 6.46
CA TYR A 170 3.55 -0.87 6.30
C TYR A 170 5.00 -0.61 5.90
N GLY A 171 5.80 -1.64 6.02
CA GLY A 171 7.17 -1.64 5.52
C GLY A 171 7.48 -2.95 4.82
N ASN A 172 8.52 -2.95 4.00
CA ASN A 172 8.99 -4.16 3.35
C ASN A 172 10.01 -4.88 4.23
N GLY A 173 9.98 -6.19 4.18
CA GLY A 173 10.93 -7.02 4.92
C GLY A 173 10.99 -8.43 4.38
N ILE A 174 11.64 -9.30 5.11
CA ILE A 174 11.76 -10.70 4.73
C ILE A 174 10.92 -11.55 5.68
N GLY A 175 9.80 -12.07 5.15
CA GLY A 175 9.00 -13.07 5.83
C GLY A 175 9.53 -14.48 5.56
N TYR A 176 9.54 -15.36 6.56
CA TYR A 176 10.13 -16.67 6.42
C TYR A 176 9.49 -17.72 7.32
N ARG A 177 9.78 -19.00 7.02
CA ARG A 177 9.45 -20.16 7.84
C ARG A 177 10.54 -20.35 8.91
N ALA A 178 10.21 -19.99 10.16
CA ALA A 178 11.13 -20.11 11.30
C ALA A 178 11.47 -21.60 11.67
N ASP A 179 10.62 -22.54 11.22
CA ASP A 179 10.92 -23.98 11.35
C ASP A 179 11.89 -24.51 10.26
N LYS A 180 12.29 -23.65 9.30
CA LYS A 180 13.21 -23.98 8.19
C LYS A 180 14.44 -23.11 8.17
N ILE A 181 14.33 -21.89 8.63
CA ILE A 181 15.37 -20.85 8.52
C ILE A 181 15.64 -20.32 9.92
N ASP A 182 16.88 -20.41 10.35
CA ASP A 182 17.34 -19.81 11.60
C ASP A 182 17.34 -18.29 11.46
N SER A 183 16.69 -17.60 12.41
CA SER A 183 16.57 -16.14 12.39
C SER A 183 17.91 -15.43 12.51
N ALA A 184 18.84 -15.95 13.32
CA ALA A 184 20.15 -15.34 13.50
C ALA A 184 20.99 -15.46 12.21
N ASP A 185 20.92 -16.60 11.52
CA ASP A 185 21.59 -16.81 10.23
C ASP A 185 21.01 -15.88 9.15
N LEU A 186 19.68 -15.70 9.13
CA LEU A 186 19.02 -14.81 8.18
C LEU A 186 19.41 -13.34 8.44
N ILE A 187 19.36 -12.89 9.68
CA ILE A 187 19.74 -11.53 10.06
C ILE A 187 21.21 -11.26 9.74
N ALA A 188 22.11 -12.22 10.00
CA ALA A 188 23.53 -12.09 9.69
C ALA A 188 23.80 -11.98 8.17
N GLN A 189 23.02 -12.65 7.34
CA GLN A 189 23.09 -12.55 5.88
C GLN A 189 22.41 -11.29 5.35
N GLY A 190 21.43 -10.77 6.08
CA GLY A 190 20.64 -9.62 5.63
C GLY A 190 19.97 -9.88 4.28
N TYR A 191 20.00 -8.90 3.38
CA TYR A 191 19.42 -9.02 2.06
C TYR A 191 20.08 -10.11 1.18
N ASP A 192 21.35 -10.49 1.45
CA ASP A 192 22.05 -11.57 0.73
C ASP A 192 21.33 -12.91 0.87
N SER A 193 20.57 -13.10 1.94
CA SER A 193 19.74 -14.30 2.15
C SER A 193 18.81 -14.59 0.97
N MET A 194 18.29 -13.55 0.29
CA MET A 194 17.42 -13.70 -0.88
C MET A 194 18.16 -14.29 -2.10
N TRP A 195 19.49 -14.14 -2.18
CA TRP A 195 20.32 -14.70 -3.26
C TRP A 195 20.87 -16.08 -2.93
N ASN A 196 20.53 -16.65 -1.77
CA ASN A 196 21.06 -17.94 -1.34
C ASN A 196 20.43 -19.09 -2.18
N PRO A 197 21.23 -19.86 -2.94
CA PRO A 197 20.71 -20.93 -3.80
C PRO A 197 20.05 -22.09 -3.04
N ALA A 198 20.23 -22.16 -1.71
CA ALA A 198 19.51 -23.12 -0.87
C ALA A 198 18.00 -22.94 -0.93
N TYR A 199 17.52 -21.73 -1.25
CA TYR A 199 16.08 -21.42 -1.38
C TYR A 199 15.55 -21.54 -2.81
N LYS A 200 16.27 -22.22 -3.70
CA LYS A 200 15.86 -22.38 -5.10
C LYS A 200 14.47 -23.00 -5.23
N GLY A 201 13.56 -22.29 -5.90
CA GLY A 201 12.15 -22.66 -6.06
C GLY A 201 11.31 -22.55 -4.79
N ARG A 202 11.90 -22.04 -3.69
CA ARG A 202 11.24 -21.87 -2.38
C ARG A 202 11.13 -20.40 -1.95
N LEU A 203 11.53 -19.48 -2.82
CA LEU A 203 11.57 -18.04 -2.59
C LEU A 203 10.51 -17.31 -3.40
N ALA A 204 9.97 -16.22 -2.86
CA ALA A 204 9.08 -15.31 -3.56
C ALA A 204 9.55 -13.85 -3.48
N VAL A 205 9.17 -13.07 -4.51
CA VAL A 205 9.26 -11.61 -4.52
C VAL A 205 7.91 -11.05 -4.95
N PRO A 206 7.51 -9.84 -4.50
CA PRO A 206 6.22 -9.27 -4.87
C PRO A 206 6.14 -8.95 -6.36
N ASP A 207 4.96 -9.11 -6.96
CA ASP A 207 4.65 -8.63 -8.31
C ASP A 207 4.44 -7.11 -8.29
N SER A 208 5.51 -6.43 -7.92
CA SER A 208 5.63 -4.97 -7.86
C SER A 208 7.04 -4.58 -8.29
N TYR A 209 7.18 -3.96 -9.45
CA TYR A 209 8.49 -3.63 -10.01
C TYR A 209 9.30 -2.72 -9.10
N ARG A 210 8.66 -1.73 -8.43
CA ARG A 210 9.34 -0.80 -7.55
C ARG A 210 9.89 -1.50 -6.31
N ASP A 211 9.12 -2.38 -5.68
CA ASP A 211 9.56 -3.16 -4.52
C ASP A 211 10.67 -4.14 -4.88
N ALA A 212 10.50 -4.92 -5.95
CA ALA A 212 11.47 -5.93 -6.36
C ALA A 212 12.82 -5.31 -6.80
N ILE A 213 12.79 -4.17 -7.53
CA ILE A 213 14.03 -3.47 -7.90
C ILE A 213 14.67 -2.84 -6.66
N SER A 214 13.89 -2.30 -5.73
CA SER A 214 14.41 -1.76 -4.47
C SER A 214 15.10 -2.82 -3.62
N LEU A 215 14.60 -4.06 -3.59
CA LEU A 215 15.31 -5.20 -2.98
C LEU A 215 16.71 -5.36 -3.55
N ALA A 216 16.86 -5.29 -4.88
CA ALA A 216 18.17 -5.41 -5.54
C ALA A 216 19.10 -4.22 -5.25
N LEU A 217 18.54 -3.02 -5.09
CA LEU A 217 19.28 -1.82 -4.68
C LEU A 217 19.77 -1.95 -3.24
N PHE A 218 18.92 -2.32 -2.30
CA PHE A 218 19.28 -2.51 -0.90
C PHE A 218 20.36 -3.59 -0.72
N GLN A 219 20.25 -4.70 -1.44
CA GLN A 219 21.27 -5.74 -1.44
C GLN A 219 22.65 -5.22 -1.92
N ALA A 220 22.63 -4.27 -2.85
CA ALA A 220 23.86 -3.60 -3.31
C ALA A 220 24.30 -2.43 -2.40
N GLY A 221 23.64 -2.17 -1.27
CA GLY A 221 23.93 -1.07 -0.35
C GLY A 221 23.44 0.30 -0.85
N ILE A 222 22.55 0.33 -1.84
CA ILE A 222 22.00 1.56 -2.42
C ILE A 222 20.64 1.85 -1.77
N THR A 223 20.51 3.00 -1.11
CA THR A 223 19.28 3.41 -0.41
C THR A 223 18.39 4.33 -1.24
N ASP A 224 18.88 4.90 -2.34
CA ASP A 224 18.06 5.71 -3.25
C ASP A 224 17.16 4.81 -4.11
N VAL A 225 15.98 4.49 -3.59
CA VAL A 225 14.93 3.70 -4.26
C VAL A 225 14.17 4.49 -5.34
N ASN A 226 14.55 5.73 -5.60
CA ASN A 226 13.98 6.59 -6.62
C ASN A 226 15.03 7.03 -7.65
N THR A 227 16.17 6.36 -7.68
CA THR A 227 17.30 6.72 -8.53
C THR A 227 16.89 6.91 -10.00
N THR A 228 17.42 7.96 -10.60
CA THR A 228 17.29 8.25 -12.04
C THR A 228 18.58 7.92 -12.81
N ASP A 229 19.61 7.45 -12.12
CA ASP A 229 20.88 7.08 -12.73
C ASP A 229 20.77 5.77 -13.51
N ALA A 230 20.88 5.86 -14.82
CA ALA A 230 20.75 4.69 -15.71
C ALA A 230 21.78 3.58 -15.43
N ALA A 231 22.98 3.92 -14.95
CA ALA A 231 23.99 2.92 -14.61
C ALA A 231 23.61 2.12 -13.38
N THR A 232 23.08 2.80 -12.35
CA THR A 232 22.54 2.17 -11.13
C THR A 232 21.33 1.29 -11.45
N ILE A 233 20.42 1.75 -12.31
CA ILE A 233 19.24 0.98 -12.75
C ILE A 233 19.68 -0.27 -13.51
N THR A 234 20.68 -0.17 -14.39
CA THR A 234 21.25 -1.33 -15.12
C THR A 234 21.90 -2.33 -14.16
N ALA A 235 22.65 -1.85 -13.16
CA ALA A 235 23.26 -2.72 -12.15
C ALA A 235 22.20 -3.46 -11.30
N ALA A 236 21.08 -2.79 -10.98
CA ALA A 236 19.95 -3.44 -10.30
C ALA A 236 19.31 -4.54 -11.18
N GLN A 237 19.18 -4.33 -12.49
CA GLN A 237 18.74 -5.36 -13.44
C GLN A 237 19.64 -6.58 -13.42
N GLU A 238 20.97 -6.39 -13.52
CA GLU A 238 21.93 -7.48 -13.47
C GLU A 238 21.84 -8.24 -12.14
N ASN A 239 21.61 -7.51 -11.05
CA ASN A 239 21.44 -8.11 -9.73
C ASN A 239 20.16 -8.97 -9.64
N LEU A 240 19.03 -8.50 -10.16
CA LEU A 240 17.79 -9.28 -10.25
C LEU A 240 17.96 -10.52 -11.13
N ILE A 241 18.72 -10.44 -12.23
CA ILE A 241 19.04 -11.60 -13.06
C ILE A 241 19.87 -12.62 -12.26
N ARG A 242 20.80 -12.17 -11.41
CA ARG A 242 21.53 -13.08 -10.49
C ARG A 242 20.60 -13.75 -9.49
N LEU A 243 19.67 -13.00 -8.89
CA LEU A 243 18.62 -13.54 -8.00
C LEU A 243 17.83 -14.64 -8.71
N ARG A 244 17.32 -14.35 -9.91
CA ARG A 244 16.55 -15.31 -10.70
C ARG A 244 17.33 -16.58 -10.99
N ASN A 245 18.58 -16.46 -11.41
CA ASN A 245 19.44 -17.60 -11.73
C ASN A 245 19.78 -18.44 -10.48
N ALA A 246 19.99 -17.79 -9.34
CA ALA A 246 20.32 -18.47 -8.09
C ALA A 246 19.11 -19.20 -7.49
N THR A 247 17.96 -18.53 -7.41
CA THR A 247 16.84 -18.97 -6.57
C THR A 247 15.56 -19.31 -7.32
N GLN A 248 15.40 -18.89 -8.58
CA GLN A 248 14.17 -19.08 -9.37
C GLN A 248 12.93 -18.63 -8.56
N PRO A 249 12.87 -17.36 -8.17
CA PRO A 249 11.81 -16.86 -7.30
C PRO A 249 10.44 -16.95 -7.98
N LYS A 250 9.40 -17.18 -7.20
CA LYS A 250 8.04 -16.93 -7.63
C LYS A 250 7.78 -15.43 -7.56
N VAL A 251 7.18 -14.89 -8.61
CA VAL A 251 6.72 -13.50 -8.67
C VAL A 251 5.21 -13.51 -8.50
N ASP A 252 4.72 -13.06 -7.37
CA ASP A 252 3.29 -12.92 -7.07
C ASP A 252 3.07 -12.07 -5.80
N ILE A 253 1.80 -11.88 -5.43
CA ILE A 253 1.37 -11.17 -4.21
C ILE A 253 0.76 -12.14 -3.18
N LEU A 254 1.06 -13.44 -3.27
CA LEU A 254 0.40 -14.48 -2.48
C LEU A 254 1.27 -15.00 -1.33
N SER A 255 2.37 -14.30 -0.98
CA SER A 255 3.29 -14.73 0.08
C SER A 255 2.58 -14.94 1.43
N TYR A 256 1.54 -14.16 1.73
CA TYR A 256 0.71 -14.31 2.94
C TYR A 256 -0.05 -15.65 3.03
N GLN A 257 -0.19 -16.36 1.91
CA GLN A 257 -0.81 -17.71 1.84
C GLN A 257 0.26 -18.79 1.64
N GLU A 258 1.24 -18.52 0.79
CA GLU A 258 2.23 -19.51 0.33
C GLU A 258 3.26 -19.86 1.41
N ILE A 259 3.69 -18.88 2.24
CA ILE A 259 4.60 -19.14 3.37
C ILE A 259 3.92 -19.97 4.45
N PRO A 260 2.74 -19.59 4.99
CA PRO A 260 2.09 -20.41 6.02
C PRO A 260 1.69 -21.79 5.52
N ALA A 261 1.30 -21.93 4.25
CA ALA A 261 1.01 -23.23 3.64
C ALA A 261 2.27 -24.12 3.46
N GLY A 262 3.49 -23.57 3.65
CA GLY A 262 4.73 -24.29 3.45
C GLY A 262 5.13 -24.47 1.98
N ASN A 263 4.53 -23.73 1.07
CA ASN A 263 4.87 -23.74 -0.36
C ASN A 263 6.10 -22.87 -0.66
N ARG A 264 6.40 -21.90 0.21
CA ARG A 264 7.60 -21.07 0.19
C ARG A 264 8.25 -21.06 1.57
N ASP A 265 9.56 -20.89 1.61
CA ASP A 265 10.29 -20.83 2.85
C ASP A 265 10.69 -19.39 3.22
N ILE A 266 10.82 -18.52 2.21
CA ILE A 266 11.26 -17.12 2.36
C ILE A 266 10.64 -16.24 1.28
N ALA A 267 10.31 -15.00 1.62
CA ALA A 267 9.82 -14.00 0.67
C ALA A 267 10.22 -12.58 1.08
N TYR A 268 10.56 -11.76 0.10
CA TYR A 268 10.48 -10.31 0.27
C TYR A 268 9.03 -9.89 0.14
N MET A 269 8.48 -9.24 1.15
CA MET A 269 7.04 -9.00 1.24
C MET A 269 6.71 -7.79 2.12
N TRP A 270 5.48 -7.34 2.06
CA TRP A 270 4.96 -6.29 2.94
C TRP A 270 4.69 -6.82 4.34
N SER A 271 4.91 -5.97 5.36
CA SER A 271 4.71 -6.35 6.76
C SER A 271 3.25 -6.73 7.07
N GLY A 272 2.27 -6.12 6.40
CA GLY A 272 0.86 -6.50 6.53
C GLY A 272 0.58 -7.94 6.09
N ASP A 273 1.28 -8.41 5.08
CA ASP A 273 1.12 -9.77 4.56
C ASP A 273 1.56 -10.84 5.57
N ILE A 274 2.67 -10.61 6.29
CA ILE A 274 3.08 -11.57 7.32
C ILE A 274 2.19 -11.49 8.56
N LEU A 275 1.63 -10.30 8.87
CA LEU A 275 0.70 -10.14 9.99
C LEU A 275 -0.62 -10.88 9.76
N ILE A 276 -1.09 -11.01 8.52
CA ILE A 276 -2.29 -11.80 8.18
C ILE A 276 -1.98 -13.29 7.93
N ALA A 277 -0.72 -13.66 7.74
CA ALA A 277 -0.31 -15.02 7.42
C ALA A 277 -0.77 -16.09 8.43
N PRO A 278 -0.86 -15.83 9.75
CA PRO A 278 -1.39 -16.79 10.73
C PRO A 278 -2.77 -17.37 10.37
N TRP A 279 -3.64 -16.60 9.73
CA TRP A 279 -4.96 -17.04 9.29
C TRP A 279 -4.94 -18.09 8.17
N ASN A 280 -3.79 -18.25 7.51
CA ASN A 280 -3.59 -19.19 6.42
C ASN A 280 -2.76 -20.41 6.84
N LEU A 281 -2.42 -20.54 8.12
CA LEU A 281 -1.74 -21.72 8.64
C LEU A 281 -2.66 -22.96 8.58
N PRO A 282 -2.12 -24.15 8.26
CA PRO A 282 -2.85 -25.40 8.42
C PRO A 282 -3.33 -25.56 9.87
N GLU A 283 -4.50 -26.17 10.06
CA GLU A 283 -5.08 -26.42 11.37
C GLU A 283 -4.09 -27.14 12.32
N GLY A 284 -3.95 -26.62 13.54
CA GLY A 284 -3.04 -27.15 14.55
C GLY A 284 -1.56 -26.76 14.38
N THR A 285 -1.23 -25.91 13.40
CA THR A 285 0.13 -25.37 13.25
C THR A 285 0.32 -24.15 14.15
N SER A 286 1.42 -24.13 14.95
CA SER A 286 1.78 -22.95 15.75
C SER A 286 2.15 -21.77 14.87
N THR A 287 1.79 -20.56 15.30
CA THR A 287 2.24 -19.30 14.68
C THR A 287 3.75 -19.09 14.75
N ASP A 288 4.43 -19.77 15.67
CA ASP A 288 5.89 -19.70 15.84
C ASP A 288 6.69 -20.21 14.62
N VAL A 289 6.01 -20.91 13.69
CA VAL A 289 6.63 -21.29 12.42
C VAL A 289 6.81 -20.12 11.45
N LEU A 290 6.24 -18.96 11.77
CA LEU A 290 6.36 -17.74 10.98
C LEU A 290 7.34 -16.78 11.65
N GLY A 291 8.18 -16.14 10.85
CA GLY A 291 9.09 -15.10 11.30
C GLY A 291 9.13 -13.96 10.29
N PHE A 292 9.57 -12.81 10.76
CA PHE A 292 9.77 -11.63 9.93
C PHE A 292 11.05 -10.92 10.36
N TRP A 293 11.91 -10.60 9.39
CA TRP A 293 13.02 -9.70 9.58
C TRP A 293 12.70 -8.35 8.96
N TYR A 294 12.68 -7.32 9.81
CA TYR A 294 12.51 -5.93 9.40
C TYR A 294 13.89 -5.30 9.22
N PRO A 295 14.34 -5.02 7.98
CA PRO A 295 15.65 -4.40 7.75
C PRO A 295 15.69 -2.96 8.24
N GLU A 296 16.87 -2.50 8.69
CA GLU A 296 17.09 -1.10 9.04
C GLU A 296 16.89 -0.16 7.84
N GLN A 297 17.36 -0.59 6.66
CA GLN A 297 17.14 0.13 5.40
C GLN A 297 16.09 -0.62 4.59
N THR A 298 14.91 -0.05 4.52
CA THR A 298 13.80 -0.64 3.76
C THR A 298 12.80 0.43 3.31
N ILE A 299 11.87 0.05 2.46
CA ILE A 299 10.72 0.89 2.09
C ILE A 299 9.73 0.90 3.25
N THR A 300 9.19 2.09 3.55
CA THR A 300 7.96 2.23 4.31
C THR A 300 6.96 3.06 3.50
N ALA A 301 5.69 2.71 3.60
CA ALA A 301 4.63 3.36 2.86
C ALA A 301 3.36 3.46 3.70
N ASN A 302 2.40 4.19 3.19
CA ASN A 302 1.05 4.24 3.71
C ASN A 302 0.05 4.30 2.58
N ASP A 303 -1.12 3.75 2.86
CA ASP A 303 -2.31 3.98 2.06
C ASP A 303 -3.13 5.11 2.65
N PHE A 304 -3.96 5.72 1.83
CA PHE A 304 -4.84 6.79 2.29
C PHE A 304 -6.30 6.60 1.86
N LEU A 305 -7.15 7.35 2.54
CA LEU A 305 -8.56 7.58 2.25
C LEU A 305 -8.69 8.95 1.59
N CYS A 306 -9.47 9.06 0.54
CA CYS A 306 -9.78 10.34 -0.10
C CYS A 306 -11.19 10.37 -0.68
N ILE A 307 -11.74 11.57 -0.84
CA ILE A 307 -13.12 11.77 -1.30
C ILE A 307 -13.09 12.28 -2.73
N PRO A 308 -13.74 11.57 -3.69
CA PRO A 308 -13.88 12.07 -5.04
C PRO A 308 -14.64 13.39 -5.12
N LYS A 309 -14.27 14.23 -6.09
CA LYS A 309 -14.92 15.53 -6.33
C LYS A 309 -16.42 15.41 -6.62
N GLU A 310 -16.81 14.34 -7.31
CA GLU A 310 -18.19 14.07 -7.72
C GLU A 310 -18.97 13.20 -6.70
N SER A 311 -18.45 13.05 -5.46
CA SER A 311 -19.16 12.32 -4.40
C SER A 311 -20.56 12.88 -4.18
N LYS A 312 -21.54 11.99 -4.07
CA LYS A 312 -22.94 12.30 -3.79
C LYS A 312 -23.28 12.23 -2.30
N ALA A 313 -22.39 11.68 -1.51
CA ALA A 313 -22.51 11.53 -0.07
C ALA A 313 -21.23 12.01 0.65
N PRO A 314 -20.77 13.27 0.41
CA PRO A 314 -19.49 13.74 0.93
C PRO A 314 -19.45 13.84 2.47
N VAL A 315 -20.54 14.22 3.14
CA VAL A 315 -20.56 14.25 4.62
C VAL A 315 -20.45 12.83 5.16
N LEU A 316 -21.21 11.89 4.61
CA LEU A 316 -21.18 10.49 5.02
C LEU A 316 -19.80 9.86 4.75
N ALA A 317 -19.13 10.25 3.66
CA ALA A 317 -17.75 9.83 3.36
C ALA A 317 -16.75 10.33 4.43
N HIS A 318 -16.87 11.58 4.87
CA HIS A 318 -16.07 12.09 5.98
C HIS A 318 -16.37 11.35 7.29
N ARG A 319 -17.65 11.02 7.56
CA ARG A 319 -18.03 10.22 8.74
C ARG A 319 -17.49 8.79 8.67
N PHE A 320 -17.40 8.20 7.48
CA PHE A 320 -16.77 6.89 7.31
C PHE A 320 -15.25 6.96 7.58
N ILE A 321 -14.58 8.01 7.10
CA ILE A 321 -13.18 8.28 7.44
C ILE A 321 -13.03 8.42 8.95
N ASN A 322 -13.84 9.27 9.60
CA ASN A 322 -13.82 9.47 11.04
C ASN A 322 -14.03 8.16 11.81
N TYR A 323 -14.93 7.30 11.34
CA TYR A 323 -15.25 6.00 11.93
C TYR A 323 -14.05 5.04 11.86
N LEU A 324 -13.35 4.99 10.72
CA LEU A 324 -12.15 4.14 10.57
C LEU A 324 -10.97 4.63 11.42
N LEU A 325 -10.94 5.89 11.84
CA LEU A 325 -9.94 6.46 12.75
C LEU A 325 -10.26 6.28 14.23
N ASP A 326 -11.41 5.68 14.58
CA ASP A 326 -11.67 5.26 15.96
C ASP A 326 -10.75 4.07 16.31
N ASN A 327 -10.14 4.10 17.49
CA ASN A 327 -9.13 3.11 17.87
C ASN A 327 -9.67 1.68 17.95
N ASP A 328 -10.89 1.49 18.47
CA ASP A 328 -11.50 0.16 18.60
C ASP A 328 -11.92 -0.37 17.24
N VAL A 329 -12.47 0.50 16.40
CA VAL A 329 -12.83 0.18 15.00
C VAL A 329 -11.60 -0.18 14.19
N ALA A 330 -10.52 0.60 14.33
CA ALA A 330 -9.26 0.37 13.64
C ALA A 330 -8.63 -0.98 14.02
N LEU A 331 -8.59 -1.33 15.31
CA LEU A 331 -8.11 -2.63 15.77
C LEU A 331 -8.99 -3.77 15.26
N LYS A 332 -10.33 -3.60 15.29
CA LYS A 332 -11.26 -4.57 14.71
C LYS A 332 -11.05 -4.75 13.21
N ASN A 333 -10.77 -3.66 12.48
CA ASN A 333 -10.48 -3.72 11.06
C ASN A 333 -9.15 -4.43 10.79
N GLN A 334 -8.10 -4.09 11.54
CA GLN A 334 -6.76 -4.68 11.43
C GLN A 334 -6.78 -6.20 11.64
N SER A 335 -7.54 -6.71 12.62
CA SER A 335 -7.63 -8.15 12.88
C SER A 335 -8.15 -8.96 11.69
N TYR A 336 -8.80 -8.32 10.72
CA TYR A 336 -9.28 -8.95 9.48
C TYR A 336 -8.34 -8.66 8.30
N VAL A 337 -7.87 -7.42 8.17
CA VAL A 337 -7.08 -6.95 7.02
C VAL A 337 -5.60 -7.34 7.15
N GLY A 338 -5.07 -7.35 8.39
CA GLY A 338 -3.66 -7.60 8.70
C GLY A 338 -2.77 -6.34 8.62
N TYR A 339 -3.15 -5.35 7.83
CA TYR A 339 -2.39 -4.09 7.71
C TYR A 339 -2.60 -3.19 8.92
N GLN A 340 -1.50 -2.59 9.39
CA GLN A 340 -1.49 -1.80 10.63
C GLN A 340 -2.13 -0.43 10.42
N PRO A 341 -3.15 -0.05 11.21
CA PRO A 341 -3.71 1.28 11.19
C PRO A 341 -2.66 2.36 11.51
N ALA A 342 -2.74 3.49 10.81
CA ALA A 342 -1.83 4.62 10.94
C ALA A 342 -2.10 5.46 12.21
N LEU A 343 -2.47 4.82 13.33
CA LEU A 343 -2.92 5.48 14.56
C LEU A 343 -1.89 5.36 15.69
N THR A 344 -1.74 6.41 16.47
CA THR A 344 -0.79 6.47 17.59
C THR A 344 -1.07 5.40 18.65
N ALA A 345 -2.35 5.05 18.89
CA ALA A 345 -2.72 4.05 19.88
C ALA A 345 -2.48 2.60 19.39
N VAL A 346 -2.25 2.37 18.10
CA VAL A 346 -2.03 1.03 17.52
C VAL A 346 -0.54 0.69 17.59
N THR A 347 -0.11 0.30 18.78
CA THR A 347 1.27 -0.12 19.06
C THR A 347 1.42 -1.64 18.98
N ALA A 348 2.65 -2.12 18.96
CA ALA A 348 2.94 -3.56 19.03
C ALA A 348 2.30 -4.20 20.28
N GLU A 349 2.38 -3.52 21.44
CA GLU A 349 1.76 -3.99 22.68
C GLU A 349 0.23 -4.06 22.56
N ALA A 350 -0.42 -3.06 21.96
CA ALA A 350 -1.86 -3.07 21.73
C ALA A 350 -2.29 -4.21 20.81
N LEU A 351 -1.53 -4.45 19.73
CA LEU A 351 -1.81 -5.53 18.78
C LEU A 351 -1.64 -6.93 19.39
N ILE A 352 -0.60 -7.14 20.22
CA ILE A 352 -0.38 -8.39 20.92
C ILE A 352 -1.46 -8.60 22.00
N SER A 353 -1.71 -7.58 22.84
CA SER A 353 -2.67 -7.70 23.95
C SER A 353 -4.11 -7.89 23.50
N SER A 354 -4.48 -7.36 22.33
CA SER A 354 -5.79 -7.62 21.70
C SER A 354 -5.88 -9.00 21.03
N GLY A 355 -4.76 -9.72 20.89
CA GLY A 355 -4.68 -10.97 20.15
C GLY A 355 -4.74 -10.79 18.63
N ALA A 356 -4.58 -9.57 18.14
CA ALA A 356 -4.60 -9.25 16.69
C ALA A 356 -3.38 -9.83 15.97
N ILE A 357 -2.24 -9.90 16.65
CA ILE A 357 -1.02 -10.53 16.14
C ILE A 357 -0.37 -11.44 17.19
N PRO A 358 0.33 -12.52 16.81
CA PRO A 358 1.15 -13.30 17.72
C PRO A 358 2.46 -12.55 18.06
N GLU A 359 3.03 -12.83 19.24
CA GLU A 359 4.28 -12.24 19.71
C GLU A 359 5.45 -12.53 18.73
N SER A 360 5.46 -13.69 18.09
CA SER A 360 6.47 -14.09 17.11
C SER A 360 6.54 -13.18 15.87
N LEU A 361 5.53 -12.36 15.62
CA LEU A 361 5.47 -11.43 14.49
C LEU A 361 5.59 -9.96 14.89
N VAL A 362 5.99 -9.68 16.14
CA VAL A 362 6.15 -8.30 16.63
C VAL A 362 7.10 -7.47 15.76
N ASP A 363 8.12 -8.09 15.18
CA ASP A 363 9.08 -7.42 14.31
C ASP A 363 8.48 -6.90 12.99
N ALA A 364 7.30 -7.39 12.60
CA ALA A 364 6.58 -6.87 11.44
C ALA A 364 5.79 -5.58 11.72
N VAL A 365 5.67 -5.18 12.99
CA VAL A 365 4.95 -3.95 13.36
C VAL A 365 5.79 -2.72 13.02
N VAL A 366 5.19 -1.77 12.32
CA VAL A 366 5.81 -0.50 11.94
C VAL A 366 5.41 0.55 12.98
N ASP A 367 6.35 0.93 13.84
CA ASP A 367 6.18 2.07 14.74
C ASP A 367 6.48 3.41 14.05
N ALA A 368 6.29 4.49 14.77
CA ALA A 368 6.52 5.84 14.24
C ALA A 368 7.98 6.09 13.81
N GLU A 369 8.96 5.47 14.48
CA GLU A 369 10.38 5.62 14.18
C GLU A 369 10.73 4.84 12.92
N ARG A 370 10.34 3.57 12.82
CA ARG A 370 10.48 2.74 11.60
C ARG A 370 9.79 3.39 10.41
N TYR A 371 8.56 3.90 10.61
CA TYR A 371 7.85 4.62 9.56
C TYR A 371 8.63 5.85 9.10
N ALA A 372 9.17 6.66 10.01
CA ALA A 372 9.87 7.90 9.69
C ALA A 372 11.23 7.64 9.00
N SER A 373 11.97 6.61 9.41
CA SER A 373 13.32 6.30 8.90
C SER A 373 13.33 5.54 7.57
N GLY A 374 12.24 4.88 7.20
CA GLY A 374 12.16 4.09 5.97
C GLY A 374 12.18 4.95 4.70
N GLN A 375 12.66 4.34 3.61
CA GLN A 375 12.67 4.97 2.29
C GLN A 375 11.26 5.08 1.73
N ARG A 376 10.98 6.17 1.00
CA ARG A 376 9.69 6.40 0.34
C ARG A 376 9.80 6.20 -1.16
N LEU A 377 8.93 5.39 -1.73
CA LEU A 377 8.74 5.39 -3.18
C LEU A 377 7.96 6.65 -3.57
N VAL A 378 8.47 7.39 -4.54
CA VAL A 378 7.78 8.54 -5.12
C VAL A 378 7.53 8.29 -6.60
N SER A 379 6.58 9.01 -7.19
CA SER A 379 6.32 8.92 -8.62
C SER A 379 7.59 9.31 -9.41
N LEU A 380 7.95 8.51 -10.39
CA LEU A 380 9.08 8.78 -11.28
C LEU A 380 8.65 9.62 -12.49
N SER A 381 9.61 10.24 -13.17
CA SER A 381 9.33 10.79 -14.50
C SER A 381 8.99 9.67 -15.47
N PRO A 382 8.19 9.92 -16.53
CA PRO A 382 7.86 8.89 -17.51
C PRO A 382 9.08 8.20 -18.14
N GLU A 383 10.17 8.96 -18.33
CA GLU A 383 11.41 8.42 -18.89
C GLU A 383 12.11 7.47 -17.91
N THR A 384 12.18 7.85 -16.64
CA THR A 384 12.77 7.00 -15.59
C THR A 384 11.88 5.79 -15.31
N ASP A 385 10.58 6.00 -15.25
CA ASP A 385 9.61 4.91 -15.04
C ASP A 385 9.69 3.85 -16.14
N ALA A 386 9.85 4.27 -17.38
CA ALA A 386 10.07 3.36 -18.51
C ALA A 386 11.35 2.50 -18.33
N LEU A 387 12.45 3.09 -17.85
CA LEU A 387 13.68 2.32 -17.55
C LEU A 387 13.44 1.26 -16.47
N TRP A 388 12.73 1.61 -15.40
CA TRP A 388 12.42 0.67 -14.33
C TRP A 388 11.49 -0.45 -14.80
N ASN A 389 10.50 -0.13 -15.63
CA ASN A 389 9.61 -1.13 -16.25
C ASN A 389 10.37 -2.08 -17.19
N ASP A 390 11.37 -1.59 -17.95
CA ASP A 390 12.21 -2.43 -18.80
C ASP A 390 13.05 -3.42 -17.97
N VAL A 391 13.58 -2.99 -16.81
CA VAL A 391 14.25 -3.88 -15.84
C VAL A 391 13.31 -4.98 -15.38
N TRP A 392 12.09 -4.61 -15.00
CA TRP A 392 11.07 -5.56 -14.53
C TRP A 392 10.67 -6.56 -15.61
N ALA A 393 10.39 -6.07 -16.82
CA ALA A 393 10.07 -6.92 -17.96
C ALA A 393 11.20 -7.92 -18.26
N THR A 394 12.46 -7.48 -18.18
CA THR A 394 13.62 -8.35 -18.37
C THR A 394 13.75 -9.41 -17.29
N PHE A 395 13.48 -9.04 -16.03
CA PHE A 395 13.51 -9.98 -14.91
C PHE A 395 12.41 -11.02 -15.01
N THR A 396 11.19 -10.63 -15.37
CA THR A 396 10.01 -11.53 -15.39
C THR A 396 9.91 -12.37 -16.66
N ALA A 397 10.55 -11.98 -17.78
CA ALA A 397 10.52 -12.72 -19.04
C ALA A 397 11.41 -13.97 -19.08
N GLY A 398 12.23 -14.23 -18.10
CA GLY A 398 13.13 -15.38 -18.01
C GLY A 398 12.76 -16.32 -16.91
#